data_452e57dde2d5a2408a565c5c14ee3843
#
_entry.id   452e57dde2d5a2408a565c5c14ee3843
#
_cell.length_a   1.000
_cell.length_b   1.000
_cell.length_c   1.000
_cell.angle_alpha   90.00
_cell.angle_beta   90.00
_cell.angle_gamma   90.00
#
_symmetry.space_group_name_H-M   'P 1'
#
loop_
_entity.id
_entity.type
_entity.pdbx_description
1 polymer ?
#
loop_
_entity_poly.entity_id
_entity_poly.type
_entity_poly.pdbx_seq_one_letter_code
_entity_poly.pdbx_strand_id
1 'polypeptide(L)'
;RGVVDIDLVGTFHVLRQAHAHVRKPGAAVINITAPQSFVPMRYQVHACAAKAGVDQLTRVLALEWGGEGIRVNSISPGPIEGTEGFRKLMAPTPEDHAAARGHVPLQRFGSLDDIANLALFLASPYASYISGALIPCDGGGAIESVKPALEAASQAGL
;
A
#
# COMPACT_ATOMS: atom_id res chain seq x y z
N ARG A 1 19.03 -7.17 -3.90
CA ARG A 1 19.63 -6.24 -2.93
C ARG A 1 19.06 -4.84 -3.12
N GLY A 2 19.12 -4.25 -4.34
CA GLY A 2 18.70 -2.88 -4.57
C GLY A 2 17.27 -2.53 -4.14
N VAL A 3 16.28 -3.41 -4.35
CA VAL A 3 14.88 -3.16 -3.94
C VAL A 3 14.75 -3.06 -2.42
N VAL A 4 15.38 -3.97 -1.68
CA VAL A 4 15.35 -3.93 -0.20
C VAL A 4 16.08 -2.69 0.32
N ASP A 5 17.22 -2.35 -0.29
CA ASP A 5 18.01 -1.18 0.10
C ASP A 5 17.22 0.12 -0.14
N ILE A 6 16.49 0.24 -1.25
CA ILE A 6 15.73 1.44 -1.59
C ILE A 6 14.41 1.48 -0.80
N ASP A 7 13.58 0.43 -0.92
CA ASP A 7 12.21 0.46 -0.41
C ASP A 7 12.16 0.35 1.12
N LEU A 8 12.98 -0.49 1.73
CA LEU A 8 12.97 -0.70 3.18
C LEU A 8 13.98 0.17 3.90
N VAL A 9 15.27 0.01 3.56
CA VAL A 9 16.35 0.71 4.28
C VAL A 9 16.27 2.22 4.01
N GLY A 10 15.97 2.63 2.77
CA GLY A 10 15.75 4.03 2.42
C GLY A 10 14.58 4.64 3.21
N THR A 11 13.44 3.95 3.27
CA THR A 11 12.29 4.39 4.08
C THR A 11 12.66 4.53 5.57
N PHE A 12 13.37 3.55 6.13
CA PHE A 12 13.86 3.63 7.51
C PHE A 12 14.73 4.87 7.75
N HIS A 13 15.68 5.15 6.86
CA HIS A 13 16.55 6.32 7.00
C HIS A 13 15.78 7.64 6.91
N VAL A 14 14.83 7.76 5.99
CA VAL A 14 13.98 8.95 5.87
C VAL A 14 13.17 9.17 7.14
N LEU A 15 12.50 8.12 7.63
CA LEU A 15 11.68 8.20 8.84
C LEU A 15 12.52 8.60 10.05
N ARG A 16 13.68 7.98 10.24
CA ARG A 16 14.60 8.28 11.34
C ARG A 16 15.05 9.75 11.34
N GLN A 17 15.36 10.30 10.17
CA GLN A 17 15.77 11.70 10.07
C GLN A 17 14.57 12.66 10.21
N ALA A 18 13.42 12.32 9.64
CA ALA A 18 12.22 13.15 9.69
C ALA A 18 11.72 13.38 11.12
N HIS A 19 11.89 12.43 12.03
CA HIS A 19 11.41 12.54 13.42
C HIS A 19 11.81 13.83 14.13
N ALA A 20 13.05 14.29 13.91
CA ALA A 20 13.54 15.55 14.52
C ALA A 20 12.89 16.82 13.94
N HIS A 21 12.26 16.71 12.78
CA HIS A 21 11.76 17.84 12.00
C HIS A 21 10.24 17.92 11.88
N VAL A 22 9.51 16.86 12.24
CA VAL A 22 8.05 16.85 12.19
C VAL A 22 7.47 17.66 13.35
N ARG A 23 6.33 18.30 13.08
CA ARG A 23 5.60 19.07 14.12
C ARG A 23 5.07 18.14 15.21
N LYS A 24 5.28 18.50 16.45
CA LYS A 24 4.81 17.79 17.65
C LYS A 24 4.03 18.73 18.58
N PRO A 25 2.81 18.40 18.99
CA PRO A 25 1.97 17.32 18.49
C PRO A 25 1.32 17.63 17.13
N GLY A 26 0.72 16.62 16.51
CA GLY A 26 -0.20 16.77 15.40
C GLY A 26 0.36 16.44 14.01
N ALA A 27 1.58 15.91 13.92
CA ALA A 27 2.08 15.41 12.65
C ALA A 27 1.38 14.10 12.24
N ALA A 28 1.25 13.90 10.92
CA ALA A 28 0.86 12.63 10.31
C ALA A 28 1.95 12.20 9.33
N VAL A 29 2.44 11.00 9.53
CA VAL A 29 3.38 10.32 8.63
C VAL A 29 2.62 9.27 7.85
N ILE A 30 2.79 9.27 6.53
CA ILE A 30 2.12 8.33 5.63
C ILE A 30 3.18 7.63 4.79
N ASN A 31 3.31 6.34 4.99
CA ASN A 31 4.17 5.48 4.17
C ASN A 31 3.39 4.92 3.00
N ILE A 32 4.03 4.82 1.83
CA ILE A 32 3.46 4.13 0.68
C ILE A 32 4.03 2.72 0.62
N THR A 33 3.16 1.75 0.84
CA THR A 33 3.45 0.33 0.74
C THR A 33 2.88 -0.24 -0.57
N ALA A 34 2.57 -1.52 -0.60
CA ALA A 34 1.95 -2.17 -1.77
C ALA A 34 1.26 -3.47 -1.34
N PRO A 35 0.33 -4.03 -2.13
CA PRO A 35 -0.31 -5.31 -1.83
C PRO A 35 0.66 -6.45 -1.54
N GLN A 36 1.88 -6.40 -2.10
CA GLN A 36 2.95 -7.36 -1.84
C GLN A 36 3.33 -7.49 -0.37
N SER A 37 2.99 -6.52 0.47
CA SER A 37 3.29 -6.58 1.91
C SER A 37 2.44 -7.60 2.67
N PHE A 38 1.26 -7.95 2.14
CA PHE A 38 0.30 -8.86 2.77
C PHE A 38 -0.31 -9.90 1.81
N VAL A 39 -0.14 -9.72 0.49
CA VAL A 39 -0.50 -10.71 -0.54
C VAL A 39 0.78 -11.28 -1.13
N PRO A 40 1.08 -12.58 -0.96
CA PRO A 40 2.27 -13.18 -1.54
C PRO A 40 2.19 -13.16 -3.07
N MET A 41 3.27 -12.68 -3.72
CA MET A 41 3.36 -12.66 -5.17
C MET A 41 4.58 -13.47 -5.66
N ARG A 42 4.35 -14.38 -6.59
CA ARG A 42 5.41 -15.20 -7.18
C ARG A 42 6.46 -14.31 -7.84
N TYR A 43 7.73 -14.69 -7.73
CA TYR A 43 8.89 -14.02 -8.31
C TYR A 43 9.17 -12.61 -7.73
N GLN A 44 8.43 -12.17 -6.69
CA GLN A 44 8.56 -10.86 -6.07
C GLN A 44 8.97 -10.94 -4.58
N VAL A 45 9.70 -11.98 -4.17
CA VAL A 45 10.10 -12.19 -2.77
C VAL A 45 10.79 -10.97 -2.16
N HIS A 46 11.63 -10.28 -2.91
CA HIS A 46 12.35 -9.08 -2.49
C HIS A 46 11.41 -7.87 -2.26
N ALA A 47 10.41 -7.67 -3.12
CA ALA A 47 9.41 -6.63 -2.96
C ALA A 47 8.45 -6.95 -1.81
N CYS A 48 7.98 -8.20 -1.71
CA CYS A 48 7.14 -8.66 -0.60
C CYS A 48 7.84 -8.44 0.74
N ALA A 49 9.10 -8.85 0.88
CA ALA A 49 9.86 -8.67 2.11
C ALA A 49 10.07 -7.18 2.45
N ALA A 50 10.44 -6.36 1.46
CA ALA A 50 10.66 -4.94 1.67
C ALA A 50 9.37 -4.22 2.10
N LYS A 51 8.25 -4.45 1.42
CA LYS A 51 6.97 -3.79 1.71
C LYS A 51 6.36 -4.28 3.03
N ALA A 52 6.49 -5.56 3.37
CA ALA A 52 6.14 -6.07 4.70
C ALA A 52 6.97 -5.39 5.80
N GLY A 53 8.26 -5.15 5.54
CA GLY A 53 9.13 -4.38 6.43
C GLY A 53 8.67 -2.94 6.62
N VAL A 54 8.22 -2.25 5.55
CA VAL A 54 7.68 -0.88 5.64
C VAL A 54 6.40 -0.86 6.49
N ASP A 55 5.51 -1.85 6.35
CA ASP A 55 4.31 -1.95 7.18
C ASP A 55 4.67 -2.19 8.65
N GLN A 56 5.70 -2.97 8.93
CA GLN A 56 6.16 -3.16 10.30
C GLN A 56 6.82 -1.91 10.86
N LEU A 57 7.62 -1.16 10.07
CA LEU A 57 8.11 0.15 10.46
C LEU A 57 6.96 1.10 10.84
N THR A 58 5.89 1.12 10.04
CA THR A 58 4.69 1.92 10.31
C THR A 58 4.09 1.61 11.68
N ARG A 59 3.92 0.32 12.01
CA ARG A 59 3.33 -0.11 13.30
C ARG A 59 4.23 0.23 14.49
N VAL A 60 5.53 -0.05 14.36
CA VAL A 60 6.49 0.22 15.45
C VAL A 60 6.57 1.72 15.72
N LEU A 61 6.70 2.53 14.66
CA LEU A 61 6.78 3.99 14.83
C LEU A 61 5.47 4.61 15.31
N ALA A 62 4.32 4.03 14.99
CA ALA A 62 3.04 4.44 15.57
C ALA A 62 3.01 4.24 17.09
N LEU A 63 3.62 3.15 17.59
CA LEU A 63 3.75 2.90 19.03
C LEU A 63 4.74 3.87 19.67
N GLU A 64 5.93 4.04 19.08
CA GLU A 64 7.01 4.86 19.65
C GLU A 64 6.67 6.35 19.64
N TRP A 65 6.07 6.87 18.55
CA TRP A 65 5.84 8.30 18.35
C TRP A 65 4.44 8.76 18.78
N GLY A 66 3.56 7.81 19.11
CA GLY A 66 2.19 8.13 19.54
C GLY A 66 2.14 9.01 20.77
N GLY A 67 3.03 8.81 21.75
CA GLY A 67 3.14 9.64 22.94
C GLY A 67 3.56 11.10 22.66
N GLU A 68 4.18 11.36 21.50
CA GLU A 68 4.52 12.70 21.01
C GLU A 68 3.41 13.34 20.16
N GLY A 69 2.27 12.65 20.00
CA GLY A 69 1.14 13.12 19.20
C GLY A 69 1.37 12.99 17.70
N ILE A 70 2.24 12.09 17.26
CA ILE A 70 2.51 11.79 15.85
C ILE A 70 1.74 10.53 15.47
N ARG A 71 0.98 10.58 14.38
CA ARG A 71 0.29 9.42 13.80
C ARG A 71 1.11 8.88 12.62
N VAL A 72 1.24 7.56 12.54
CA VAL A 72 1.99 6.89 11.46
C VAL A 72 1.09 5.84 10.84
N ASN A 73 0.81 5.96 9.55
CA ASN A 73 -0.03 5.01 8.80
C ASN A 73 0.62 4.65 7.47
N SER A 74 0.15 3.60 6.82
CA SER A 74 0.54 3.26 5.46
C SER A 74 -0.67 3.13 4.53
N ILE A 75 -0.47 3.55 3.28
CA ILE A 75 -1.41 3.33 2.17
C ILE A 75 -0.82 2.24 1.28
N SER A 76 -1.64 1.27 0.92
CA SER A 76 -1.32 0.24 -0.08
C SER A 76 -2.10 0.52 -1.37
N PRO A 77 -1.50 1.21 -2.35
CA PRO A 77 -2.14 1.45 -3.64
C PRO A 77 -2.32 0.17 -4.43
N GLY A 78 -3.45 0.04 -5.12
CA GLY A 78 -3.62 -0.91 -6.21
C GLY A 78 -2.94 -0.45 -7.51
N PRO A 79 -3.37 -0.96 -8.66
CA PRO A 79 -2.88 -0.48 -9.97
C PRO A 79 -3.33 0.97 -10.21
N ILE A 80 -2.36 1.90 -10.26
CA ILE A 80 -2.62 3.34 -10.45
C ILE A 80 -2.17 3.77 -11.83
N GLU A 81 -3.12 4.24 -12.67
CA GLU A 81 -2.83 4.72 -14.02
C GLU A 81 -1.83 5.89 -14.01
N GLY A 82 -1.04 6.00 -15.08
CA GLY A 82 -0.08 7.07 -15.26
C GLY A 82 1.24 6.90 -14.49
N THR A 83 1.39 5.87 -13.68
CA THR A 83 2.65 5.60 -12.96
C THR A 83 3.61 4.74 -13.77
N GLU A 84 4.91 4.86 -13.46
CA GLU A 84 5.94 4.01 -14.04
C GLU A 84 5.75 2.53 -13.65
N GLY A 85 5.33 2.27 -12.41
CA GLY A 85 5.00 0.92 -11.95
C GLY A 85 3.87 0.30 -12.74
N PHE A 86 2.82 1.07 -13.03
CA PHE A 86 1.71 0.63 -13.87
C PHE A 86 2.19 0.25 -15.28
N ARG A 87 2.98 1.10 -15.94
CA ARG A 87 3.51 0.83 -17.28
C ARG A 87 4.41 -0.40 -17.34
N LYS A 88 5.15 -0.70 -16.28
CA LYS A 88 6.07 -1.85 -16.23
C LYS A 88 5.39 -3.16 -15.84
N LEU A 89 4.34 -3.12 -15.03
CA LEU A 89 3.72 -4.29 -14.41
C LEU A 89 2.39 -4.67 -15.05
N MET A 90 1.69 -3.70 -15.64
CA MET A 90 0.45 -3.94 -16.37
C MET A 90 0.74 -4.09 -17.86
N ALA A 91 0.11 -5.07 -18.43
CA ALA A 91 0.30 -5.59 -19.76
C ALA A 91 0.36 -4.55 -20.90
N PRO A 92 1.08 -4.84 -21.98
CA PRO A 92 1.40 -3.87 -23.02
C PRO A 92 0.26 -3.58 -24.01
N THR A 93 -0.84 -4.34 -23.98
CA THR A 93 -1.93 -4.17 -24.95
C THR A 93 -3.22 -3.64 -24.32
N PRO A 94 -4.12 -2.98 -25.11
CA PRO A 94 -5.43 -2.55 -24.62
C PRO A 94 -6.31 -3.70 -24.13
N GLU A 95 -6.21 -4.88 -24.75
CA GLU A 95 -6.93 -6.10 -24.36
C GLU A 95 -6.48 -6.58 -22.99
N ASP A 96 -5.17 -6.57 -22.74
CA ASP A 96 -4.59 -6.92 -21.46
C ASP A 96 -5.00 -5.94 -20.36
N HIS A 97 -5.13 -4.64 -20.68
CA HIS A 97 -5.67 -3.64 -19.76
C HIS A 97 -7.14 -3.92 -19.41
N ALA A 98 -7.96 -4.34 -20.38
CA ALA A 98 -9.35 -4.67 -20.13
C ALA A 98 -9.47 -5.90 -19.21
N ALA A 99 -8.67 -6.94 -19.47
CA ALA A 99 -8.61 -8.12 -18.62
C ALA A 99 -8.12 -7.78 -17.21
N ALA A 100 -7.05 -6.98 -17.09
CA ALA A 100 -6.52 -6.55 -15.79
C ALA A 100 -7.51 -5.70 -14.98
N ARG A 101 -8.30 -4.84 -15.64
CA ARG A 101 -9.40 -4.10 -14.99
C ARG A 101 -10.49 -5.02 -14.47
N GLY A 102 -10.78 -6.10 -15.18
CA GLY A 102 -11.74 -7.13 -14.77
C GLY A 102 -11.39 -7.80 -13.43
N HIS A 103 -10.12 -7.83 -13.06
CA HIS A 103 -9.65 -8.32 -11.77
C HIS A 103 -9.75 -7.31 -10.63
N VAL A 104 -10.13 -6.07 -10.91
CA VAL A 104 -10.41 -5.08 -9.86
C VAL A 104 -11.93 -5.05 -9.62
N PRO A 105 -12.43 -5.35 -8.42
CA PRO A 105 -13.87 -5.36 -8.14
C PRO A 105 -14.60 -4.06 -8.54
N LEU A 106 -13.96 -2.90 -8.39
CA LEU A 106 -14.51 -1.62 -8.84
C LEU A 106 -14.42 -1.40 -10.36
N GLN A 107 -13.94 -2.38 -11.15
CA GLN A 107 -13.88 -2.40 -12.62
C GLN A 107 -13.14 -1.19 -13.24
N ARG A 108 -12.25 -0.58 -12.48
CA ARG A 108 -11.36 0.49 -12.92
C ARG A 108 -10.00 0.42 -12.23
N PHE A 109 -8.99 0.98 -12.84
CA PHE A 109 -7.74 1.27 -12.16
C PHE A 109 -7.91 2.51 -11.27
N GLY A 110 -7.04 2.65 -10.28
CA GLY A 110 -6.96 3.84 -9.47
C GLY A 110 -6.29 5.00 -10.22
N SER A 111 -6.60 6.21 -9.80
CA SER A 111 -5.95 7.45 -10.21
C SER A 111 -5.00 7.94 -9.12
N LEU A 112 -4.13 8.91 -9.47
CA LEU A 112 -3.31 9.61 -8.48
C LEU A 112 -4.18 10.31 -7.42
N ASP A 113 -5.35 10.84 -7.83
CA ASP A 113 -6.28 11.50 -6.93
C ASP A 113 -6.91 10.54 -5.91
N ASP A 114 -7.14 9.27 -6.25
CA ASP A 114 -7.64 8.29 -5.28
C ASP A 114 -6.65 8.16 -4.10
N ILE A 115 -5.35 8.14 -4.40
CA ILE A 115 -4.31 8.05 -3.36
C ILE A 115 -4.14 9.38 -2.63
N ALA A 116 -4.15 10.50 -3.34
CA ALA A 116 -4.00 11.83 -2.76
C ALA A 116 -5.14 12.15 -1.78
N ASN A 117 -6.39 11.82 -2.13
CA ASN A 117 -7.55 12.03 -1.28
C ASN A 117 -7.46 11.22 0.02
N LEU A 118 -7.02 9.96 -0.04
CA LEU A 118 -6.78 9.16 1.17
C LEU A 118 -5.64 9.74 2.01
N ALA A 119 -4.56 10.18 1.37
CA ALA A 119 -3.44 10.83 2.07
C ALA A 119 -3.89 12.13 2.77
N LEU A 120 -4.69 12.97 2.10
CA LEU A 120 -5.27 14.18 2.68
C LEU A 120 -6.18 13.85 3.88
N PHE A 121 -7.04 12.85 3.76
CA PHE A 121 -7.86 12.38 4.88
C PHE A 121 -6.99 11.96 6.07
N LEU A 122 -5.99 11.09 5.84
CA LEU A 122 -5.09 10.61 6.89
C LEU A 122 -4.26 11.75 7.52
N ALA A 123 -3.91 12.76 6.75
CA ALA A 123 -3.21 13.94 7.26
C ALA A 123 -4.10 14.90 8.05
N SER A 124 -5.42 14.82 7.89
CA SER A 124 -6.39 15.74 8.49
C SER A 124 -6.74 15.37 9.93
N PRO A 125 -7.40 16.29 10.67
CA PRO A 125 -7.97 16.01 12.00
C PRO A 125 -9.05 14.93 11.99
N TYR A 126 -9.70 14.66 10.87
CA TYR A 126 -10.72 13.60 10.76
C TYR A 126 -10.16 12.19 10.98
N ALA A 127 -8.85 12.00 10.79
CA ALA A 127 -8.14 10.76 11.07
C ALA A 127 -7.40 10.78 12.43
N SER A 128 -7.81 11.61 13.37
CA SER A 128 -7.10 11.86 14.65
C SER A 128 -6.92 10.61 15.51
N TYR A 129 -7.73 9.57 15.32
CA TYR A 129 -7.65 8.31 16.08
C TYR A 129 -7.17 7.12 15.22
N ILE A 130 -6.60 7.40 14.03
CA ILE A 130 -6.05 6.37 13.13
C ILE A 130 -4.52 6.46 13.17
N SER A 131 -3.89 5.42 13.74
CA SER A 131 -2.42 5.28 13.80
C SER A 131 -2.04 3.80 13.79
N GLY A 132 -0.97 3.45 13.09
CA GLY A 132 -0.50 2.08 12.89
C GLY A 132 -1.29 1.28 11.85
N ALA A 133 -2.20 1.92 11.12
CA ALA A 133 -3.05 1.26 10.13
C ALA A 133 -2.33 1.07 8.79
N LEU A 134 -2.59 -0.09 8.17
CA LEU A 134 -2.37 -0.34 6.74
C LEU A 134 -3.71 -0.24 6.03
N ILE A 135 -3.83 0.68 5.08
CA ILE A 135 -5.09 0.95 4.39
C ILE A 135 -4.92 0.65 2.89
N PRO A 136 -5.54 -0.43 2.37
CA PRO A 136 -5.60 -0.67 0.94
C PRO A 136 -6.44 0.41 0.24
N CYS A 137 -5.91 0.93 -0.86
CA CYS A 137 -6.60 1.83 -1.77
C CYS A 137 -6.45 1.26 -3.20
N ASP A 138 -7.16 0.17 -3.46
CA ASP A 138 -6.88 -0.75 -4.56
C ASP A 138 -8.14 -1.22 -5.31
N GLY A 139 -9.30 -0.61 -5.00
CA GLY A 139 -10.56 -1.00 -5.60
C GLY A 139 -11.03 -2.42 -5.25
N GLY A 140 -10.48 -3.01 -4.17
CA GLY A 140 -10.76 -4.37 -3.74
C GLY A 140 -9.86 -5.43 -4.39
N GLY A 141 -8.85 -5.02 -5.17
CA GLY A 141 -7.99 -5.93 -5.94
C GLY A 141 -7.26 -6.96 -5.09
N ALA A 142 -6.82 -6.60 -3.89
CA ALA A 142 -6.14 -7.52 -2.99
C ALA A 142 -7.06 -8.64 -2.45
N ILE A 143 -8.36 -8.37 -2.33
CA ILE A 143 -9.36 -9.37 -1.89
C ILE A 143 -9.69 -10.32 -3.03
N GLU A 144 -9.79 -9.82 -4.26
CA GLU A 144 -10.09 -10.60 -5.46
C GLU A 144 -9.04 -11.68 -5.72
N SER A 145 -7.78 -11.44 -5.35
CA SER A 145 -6.70 -12.42 -5.53
C SER A 145 -6.93 -13.75 -4.78
N VAL A 146 -7.88 -13.78 -3.83
CA VAL A 146 -8.25 -14.99 -3.08
C VAL A 146 -9.43 -15.73 -3.71
N LYS A 147 -10.22 -15.07 -4.58
CA LYS A 147 -11.46 -15.58 -5.17
C LYS A 147 -11.33 -16.80 -6.10
N PRO A 148 -10.32 -16.90 -6.99
CA PRO A 148 -10.26 -17.99 -7.97
C PRO A 148 -10.30 -19.39 -7.37
N ALA A 149 -9.73 -19.58 -6.17
CA ALA A 149 -9.72 -20.87 -5.50
C ALA A 149 -11.11 -21.27 -4.95
N LEU A 150 -11.88 -20.29 -4.46
CA LEU A 150 -13.23 -20.50 -3.91
C LEU A 150 -14.26 -20.71 -5.02
N GLU A 151 -14.15 -19.98 -6.13
CA GLU A 151 -15.04 -20.17 -7.29
C GLU A 151 -14.82 -21.51 -7.97
N ALA A 152 -13.56 -21.94 -8.12
CA ALA A 152 -13.24 -23.26 -8.63
C ALA A 152 -13.77 -24.37 -7.72
N ALA A 153 -13.68 -24.22 -6.39
CA ALA A 153 -14.23 -25.16 -5.43
C ALA A 153 -15.77 -25.21 -5.49
N SER A 154 -16.44 -24.05 -5.60
CA SER A 154 -17.89 -23.96 -5.73
C SER A 154 -18.39 -24.60 -7.03
N GLN A 155 -17.67 -24.42 -8.16
CA GLN A 155 -18.01 -25.05 -9.44
C GLN A 155 -17.73 -26.55 -9.45
N ALA A 156 -16.83 -27.03 -8.60
CA ALA A 156 -16.54 -28.45 -8.41
C ALA A 156 -17.51 -29.16 -7.45
N GLY A 157 -18.50 -28.45 -6.89
CA GLY A 157 -19.53 -29.04 -6.00
C GLY A 157 -19.00 -29.40 -4.60
N LEU A 158 -17.94 -28.72 -4.14
CA LEU A 158 -17.39 -28.86 -2.79
C LEU A 158 -17.91 -27.77 -1.86
#